data_05aecabde51a2d0fea63f705dd79ea42
#
_entry.id   05aecabde51a2d0fea63f705dd79ea42
#
_cell.length_a   1.000
_cell.length_b   1.000
_cell.length_c   1.000
_cell.angle_alpha   90.00
_cell.angle_beta   90.00
_cell.angle_gamma   90.00
#
_symmetry.space_group_name_H-M   'P 1'
#
loop_
_entity.id
_entity.type
_entity.pdbx_description
1 polymer ?
#
loop_
_entity_poly.entity_id
_entity_poly.type
_entity_poly.pdbx_seq_one_letter_code
_entity_poly.pdbx_strand_id
1 'polypeptide(L)'
;MKKISILAAALLIMVGCGKQQEATTSGSGEGERVEVVELTTLHPREIQREITVSSNLQGYETVNIAPSLTGKIEHIYVEVGDKVRKGDSLVRMDQQQYKTTAFTIANLEREMQRMEGLIQTGSVSQQQYDQMKLSLDQTKESYKFMRTNTYVQAPFTGVI
;
A
#
# COMPACT_ATOMS: atom_id res chain seq x y z
N MET A 1 -51.70 15.22 9.52
CA MET A 1 -53.07 15.81 9.49
C MET A 1 -53.42 16.08 8.04
N LYS A 2 -54.59 15.66 7.70
CA LYS A 2 -55.44 15.90 6.50
C LYS A 2 -54.92 15.23 5.25
N LYS A 3 -55.39 14.05 4.93
CA LYS A 3 -56.78 13.61 4.57
C LYS A 3 -57.32 14.34 3.38
N ILE A 4 -57.60 13.48 2.37
CA ILE A 4 -58.93 13.38 1.76
C ILE A 4 -59.11 14.18 0.47
N SER A 5 -59.57 13.42 -0.47
CA SER A 5 -60.52 13.68 -1.53
C SER A 5 -59.89 14.18 -2.82
N ILE A 6 -60.12 13.53 -3.91
CA ILE A 6 -61.38 13.30 -4.64
C ILE A 6 -61.04 12.34 -5.75
N LEU A 7 -61.45 11.20 -5.82
CA LEU A 7 -62.67 10.49 -6.19
C LEU A 7 -63.66 11.40 -6.94
N ALA A 8 -63.90 11.00 -8.14
CA ALA A 8 -65.01 11.37 -9.01
C ALA A 8 -64.65 12.18 -10.25
N ALA A 9 -64.50 11.46 -11.31
CA ALA A 9 -65.20 11.73 -12.58
C ALA A 9 -64.94 10.56 -13.54
N ALA A 10 -65.59 9.47 -13.24
CA ALA A 10 -66.03 8.53 -14.27
C ALA A 10 -67.20 9.15 -14.96
N LEU A 11 -67.26 9.10 -16.21
CA LEU A 11 -68.43 8.69 -17.02
C LEU A 11 -68.48 9.43 -18.36
N LEU A 12 -68.73 8.63 -19.36
CA LEU A 12 -69.34 8.97 -20.64
C LEU A 12 -68.46 9.68 -21.68
N ILE A 13 -68.02 8.93 -22.69
CA ILE A 13 -68.76 8.95 -23.97
C ILE A 13 -68.46 7.66 -24.77
N MET A 14 -69.37 6.75 -24.76
CA MET A 14 -69.62 5.81 -25.83
C MET A 14 -70.29 6.63 -26.94
N VAL A 15 -69.93 6.43 -28.17
CA VAL A 15 -70.80 6.31 -29.37
C VAL A 15 -69.97 6.59 -30.60
N GLY A 16 -69.99 5.65 -31.53
CA GLY A 16 -69.41 5.91 -32.84
C GLY A 16 -69.18 4.60 -33.64
N CYS A 17 -70.13 3.71 -33.71
CA CYS A 17 -70.17 2.62 -34.65
C CYS A 17 -70.46 3.18 -36.03
N GLY A 18 -69.52 3.01 -36.96
CA GLY A 18 -69.75 3.34 -38.38
C GLY A 18 -69.19 2.19 -39.22
N LYS A 19 -70.10 1.25 -39.47
CA LYS A 19 -69.97 0.15 -40.41
C LYS A 19 -70.19 0.69 -41.77
N GLN A 20 -69.22 0.60 -42.66
CA GLN A 20 -69.52 0.72 -44.08
C GLN A 20 -68.79 -0.38 -44.84
N GLN A 21 -69.65 -1.29 -45.32
CA GLN A 21 -69.34 -2.40 -46.14
C GLN A 21 -69.80 -2.02 -47.53
N GLU A 22 -68.92 -2.01 -48.47
CA GLU A 22 -69.26 -2.12 -49.93
C GLU A 22 -68.12 -2.95 -50.53
N ALA A 23 -68.41 -4.08 -50.86
CA ALA A 23 -68.95 -4.74 -52.08
C ALA A 23 -67.94 -4.74 -53.23
N THR A 24 -67.37 -5.92 -53.39
CA THR A 24 -67.08 -6.66 -54.62
C THR A 24 -66.83 -5.90 -55.90
N THR A 25 -65.64 -6.05 -56.45
CA THR A 25 -65.51 -6.33 -57.88
C THR A 25 -64.33 -7.26 -58.08
N SER A 26 -64.66 -8.44 -58.59
CA SER A 26 -63.72 -9.39 -59.16
C SER A 26 -63.00 -8.76 -60.34
N GLY A 27 -61.76 -8.61 -60.28
CA GLY A 27 -60.91 -8.35 -61.41
C GLY A 27 -59.69 -9.27 -61.27
N SER A 28 -59.77 -10.35 -62.00
CA SER A 28 -58.65 -11.23 -62.26
C SER A 28 -57.59 -10.45 -63.06
N GLY A 29 -56.61 -9.95 -62.35
CA GLY A 29 -55.38 -9.46 -62.94
C GLY A 29 -54.28 -10.14 -62.14
N GLU A 30 -53.62 -11.04 -62.82
CA GLU A 30 -52.36 -11.64 -62.36
C GLU A 30 -51.31 -10.52 -62.23
N GLY A 31 -51.45 -9.76 -61.15
CA GLY A 31 -50.50 -8.73 -60.79
C GLY A 31 -49.30 -9.39 -60.18
N GLU A 32 -48.21 -9.34 -60.88
CA GLU A 32 -46.88 -9.59 -60.41
C GLU A 32 -46.67 -8.96 -59.00
N ARG A 33 -46.56 -9.82 -58.00
CA ARG A 33 -46.33 -9.37 -56.64
C ARG A 33 -44.92 -8.79 -56.56
N VAL A 34 -44.81 -7.50 -56.70
CA VAL A 34 -43.56 -6.78 -56.46
C VAL A 34 -43.35 -6.79 -54.97
N GLU A 35 -42.43 -7.65 -54.51
CA GLU A 35 -41.94 -7.59 -53.14
C GLU A 35 -41.00 -6.41 -53.03
N VAL A 36 -41.35 -5.49 -52.16
CA VAL A 36 -40.47 -4.37 -51.84
C VAL A 36 -39.35 -4.90 -50.94
N VAL A 37 -38.16 -4.95 -51.50
CA VAL A 37 -36.94 -5.32 -50.75
C VAL A 37 -36.17 -4.05 -50.41
N GLU A 38 -35.80 -3.94 -49.16
CA GLU A 38 -34.92 -2.89 -48.69
C GLU A 38 -33.47 -3.34 -48.87
N LEU A 39 -32.74 -2.63 -49.72
CA LEU A 39 -31.32 -2.90 -49.98
C LEU A 39 -30.48 -2.02 -49.07
N THR A 40 -29.78 -2.66 -48.17
CA THR A 40 -28.78 -1.97 -47.35
C THR A 40 -27.38 -2.28 -47.88
N THR A 41 -26.61 -1.24 -48.20
CA THR A 41 -25.24 -1.40 -48.60
C THR A 41 -24.37 -1.61 -47.38
N LEU A 42 -23.72 -2.78 -47.31
CA LEU A 42 -22.76 -3.08 -46.23
C LEU A 42 -21.43 -2.39 -46.51
N HIS A 43 -21.04 -1.53 -45.61
CA HIS A 43 -19.72 -0.94 -45.59
C HIS A 43 -18.83 -1.68 -44.61
N PRO A 44 -17.58 -2.01 -44.98
CA PRO A 44 -16.64 -2.56 -44.03
C PRO A 44 -16.38 -1.52 -42.89
N ARG A 45 -16.63 -1.96 -41.68
CA ARG A 45 -16.43 -1.16 -40.48
C ARG A 45 -15.34 -1.81 -39.63
N GLU A 46 -14.35 -1.02 -39.27
CA GLU A 46 -13.35 -1.47 -38.30
C GLU A 46 -13.99 -1.58 -36.91
N ILE A 47 -13.96 -2.77 -36.35
CA ILE A 47 -14.47 -3.03 -34.99
C ILE A 47 -13.26 -3.12 -34.07
N GLN A 48 -13.08 -2.11 -33.25
CA GLN A 48 -12.10 -2.14 -32.18
C GLN A 48 -12.70 -2.82 -30.97
N ARG A 49 -12.02 -3.85 -30.49
CA ARG A 49 -12.36 -4.51 -29.24
C ARG A 49 -11.64 -3.81 -28.11
N GLU A 50 -12.34 -3.04 -27.33
CA GLU A 50 -11.81 -2.42 -26.12
C GLU A 50 -12.01 -3.37 -24.94
N ILE A 51 -10.94 -3.66 -24.22
CA ILE A 51 -10.98 -4.45 -22.98
C ILE A 51 -10.62 -3.49 -21.83
N THR A 52 -11.62 -3.11 -21.07
CA THR A 52 -11.41 -2.31 -19.86
C THR A 52 -11.15 -3.24 -18.69
N VAL A 53 -9.98 -3.08 -18.05
CA VAL A 53 -9.59 -3.84 -16.87
C VAL A 53 -9.36 -2.89 -15.71
N SER A 54 -9.85 -3.27 -14.54
CA SER A 54 -9.56 -2.57 -13.29
C SER A 54 -8.36 -3.24 -12.62
N SER A 55 -7.37 -2.46 -12.23
CA SER A 55 -6.21 -2.96 -11.49
C SER A 55 -5.89 -2.04 -10.32
N ASN A 56 -5.46 -2.62 -9.22
CA ASN A 56 -4.92 -1.87 -8.09
C ASN A 56 -3.39 -1.82 -8.21
N LEU A 57 -2.84 -0.61 -8.17
CA LEU A 57 -1.40 -0.42 -8.08
C LEU A 57 -0.99 -0.49 -6.60
N GLN A 58 -0.07 -1.37 -6.31
CA GLN A 58 0.55 -1.49 -4.99
C GLN A 58 2.05 -1.31 -5.11
N GLY A 59 2.69 -0.89 -4.02
CA GLY A 59 4.14 -0.86 -3.96
C GLY A 59 4.72 -2.26 -4.20
N TYR A 60 5.81 -2.34 -4.96
CA TYR A 60 6.52 -3.61 -5.20
C TYR A 60 6.98 -4.24 -3.88
N GLU A 61 7.42 -3.41 -2.96
CA GLU A 61 7.84 -3.81 -1.61
C GLU A 61 7.31 -2.78 -0.61
N THR A 62 6.70 -3.27 0.46
CA THR A 62 6.21 -2.44 1.56
C THR A 62 6.71 -3.02 2.86
N VAL A 63 7.36 -2.21 3.68
CA VAL A 63 7.89 -2.63 4.98
C VAL A 63 7.46 -1.66 6.07
N ASN A 64 7.04 -2.23 7.19
CA ASN A 64 6.81 -1.46 8.41
C ASN A 64 8.10 -1.46 9.24
N ILE A 65 8.66 -0.28 9.42
CA ILE A 65 9.92 -0.11 10.15
C ILE A 65 9.59 0.18 11.61
N ALA A 66 9.93 -0.75 12.48
CA ALA A 66 9.81 -0.61 13.93
C ALA A 66 11.17 -0.85 14.59
N PRO A 67 11.67 0.07 15.43
CA PRO A 67 12.87 -0.17 16.19
C PRO A 67 12.64 -1.28 17.23
N SER A 68 13.65 -2.11 17.46
CA SER A 68 13.60 -3.20 18.45
C SER A 68 13.83 -2.73 19.89
N LEU A 69 14.13 -1.45 20.09
CA LEU A 69 14.29 -0.85 21.41
C LEU A 69 13.05 -0.05 21.80
N THR A 70 12.65 -0.20 23.04
CA THR A 70 11.62 0.66 23.63
C THR A 70 12.27 1.96 24.10
N GLY A 71 11.71 3.09 23.70
CA GLY A 71 12.26 4.38 24.08
C GLY A 71 11.48 5.55 23.48
N LYS A 72 11.91 6.76 23.80
CA LYS A 72 11.35 8.00 23.28
C LYS A 72 11.92 8.28 21.89
N ILE A 73 11.10 8.72 20.97
CA ILE A 73 11.53 9.31 19.69
C ILE A 73 11.98 10.74 19.98
N GLU A 74 13.22 11.05 19.65
CA GLU A 74 13.77 12.40 19.76
C GLU A 74 13.51 13.23 18.51
N HIS A 75 13.64 12.61 17.34
CA HIS A 75 13.50 13.32 16.08
C HIS A 75 13.01 12.41 14.96
N ILE A 76 12.11 12.95 14.14
CA ILE A 76 11.63 12.33 12.89
C ILE A 76 12.15 13.23 11.76
N TYR A 77 12.85 12.65 10.80
CA TYR A 77 13.50 13.37 9.70
C TYR A 77 12.70 13.41 8.42
N VAL A 78 11.61 12.65 8.35
CA VAL A 78 10.84 12.42 7.13
C VAL A 78 9.35 12.63 7.37
N GLU A 79 8.64 12.98 6.32
CA GLU A 79 7.18 13.10 6.31
C GLU A 79 6.57 12.12 5.30
N VAL A 80 5.24 11.92 5.41
CA VAL A 80 4.51 11.07 4.47
C VAL A 80 4.57 11.68 3.06
N GLY A 81 5.03 10.89 2.10
CA GLY A 81 5.25 11.29 0.73
C GLY A 81 6.70 11.61 0.37
N ASP A 82 7.61 11.66 1.35
CA ASP A 82 9.03 11.92 1.11
C ASP A 82 9.72 10.77 0.38
N LYS A 83 10.60 11.13 -0.54
CA LYS A 83 11.47 10.19 -1.23
C LYS A 83 12.74 9.98 -0.44
N VAL A 84 13.00 8.76 -0.06
CA VAL A 84 14.18 8.36 0.73
C VAL A 84 15.04 7.37 -0.05
N ARG A 85 16.34 7.41 0.20
CA ARG A 85 17.31 6.45 -0.33
C ARG A 85 17.67 5.44 0.74
N LYS A 86 18.11 4.27 0.31
CA LYS A 86 18.65 3.26 1.24
C LYS A 86 19.78 3.88 2.11
N GLY A 87 19.61 3.76 3.43
CA GLY A 87 20.55 4.29 4.43
C GLY A 87 20.21 5.70 4.95
N ASP A 88 19.21 6.38 4.38
CA ASP A 88 18.77 7.68 4.91
C ASP A 88 18.17 7.50 6.31
N SER A 89 18.48 8.44 7.20
CA SER A 89 17.96 8.44 8.57
C SER A 89 16.49 8.85 8.57
N LEU A 90 15.63 7.96 9.07
CA LEU A 90 14.19 8.19 9.16
C LEU A 90 13.80 8.75 10.52
N VAL A 91 14.30 8.09 11.59
CA VAL A 91 13.95 8.39 12.96
C VAL A 91 15.19 8.27 13.84
N ARG A 92 15.31 9.17 14.81
CA ARG A 92 16.28 9.08 15.88
C ARG A 92 15.57 8.90 17.21
N MET A 93 15.94 7.84 17.90
CA MET A 93 15.47 7.56 19.25
C MET A 93 16.40 8.18 20.30
N ASP A 94 15.99 8.10 21.57
CA ASP A 94 16.79 8.53 22.70
C ASP A 94 18.18 7.85 22.71
N GLN A 95 19.19 8.67 22.85
CA GLN A 95 20.60 8.28 22.78
C GLN A 95 21.22 7.95 24.13
N GLN A 96 20.51 8.17 25.22
CA GLN A 96 21.07 8.07 26.56
C GLN A 96 21.69 6.71 26.84
N GLN A 97 20.98 5.65 26.50
CA GLN A 97 21.39 4.28 26.81
C GLN A 97 22.65 3.86 26.03
N TYR A 98 22.70 4.14 24.72
CA TYR A 98 23.89 3.76 23.95
C TYR A 98 25.10 4.62 24.29
N LYS A 99 24.94 5.91 24.67
CA LYS A 99 26.01 6.76 25.16
C LYS A 99 26.61 6.24 26.46
N THR A 100 25.75 5.81 27.40
CA THR A 100 26.19 5.20 28.65
C THR A 100 26.98 3.92 28.39
N THR A 101 26.51 3.07 27.47
CA THR A 101 27.23 1.86 27.09
C THR A 101 28.58 2.16 26.42
N ALA A 102 28.67 3.24 25.63
CA ALA A 102 29.94 3.68 25.05
C ALA A 102 30.98 4.04 26.12
N PHE A 103 30.57 4.70 27.21
CA PHE A 103 31.50 4.98 28.35
C PHE A 103 31.91 3.69 29.05
N THR A 104 31.00 2.71 29.17
CA THR A 104 31.35 1.40 29.74
C THR A 104 32.40 0.69 28.88
N ILE A 105 32.24 0.71 27.56
CA ILE A 105 33.25 0.15 26.63
C ILE A 105 34.59 0.83 26.81
N ALA A 106 34.62 2.15 26.83
CA ALA A 106 35.88 2.90 27.03
C ALA A 106 36.58 2.56 28.35
N ASN A 107 35.82 2.24 29.41
CA ASN A 107 36.39 1.78 30.68
C ASN A 107 36.92 0.36 30.56
N LEU A 108 36.15 -0.57 29.95
CA LEU A 108 36.57 -1.96 29.75
C LEU A 108 37.80 -2.06 28.83
N GLU A 109 37.90 -1.23 27.81
CA GLU A 109 39.07 -1.18 26.92
C GLU A 109 40.34 -0.75 27.68
N ARG A 110 40.25 0.25 28.55
CA ARG A 110 41.35 0.66 29.40
C ARG A 110 41.75 -0.44 30.40
N GLU A 111 40.78 -1.16 30.95
CA GLU A 111 41.02 -2.29 31.84
C GLU A 111 41.69 -3.44 31.08
N MET A 112 41.19 -3.77 29.88
CA MET A 112 41.78 -4.78 29.02
C MET A 112 43.23 -4.48 28.66
N GLN A 113 43.54 -3.21 28.33
CA GLN A 113 44.91 -2.77 28.05
C GLN A 113 45.84 -2.96 29.27
N ARG A 114 45.34 -2.71 30.49
CA ARG A 114 46.08 -3.00 31.71
C ARG A 114 46.31 -4.49 31.90
N MET A 115 45.27 -5.31 31.66
CA MET A 115 45.36 -6.77 31.76
C MET A 115 46.36 -7.37 30.74
N GLU A 116 46.46 -6.80 29.54
CA GLU A 116 47.45 -7.22 28.53
C GLU A 116 48.88 -7.05 29.02
N GLY A 117 49.17 -5.99 29.74
CA GLY A 117 50.49 -5.78 30.40
C GLY A 117 50.73 -6.77 31.54
N LEU A 118 49.72 -7.05 32.35
CA LEU A 118 49.86 -7.91 33.53
C LEU A 118 49.97 -9.39 33.17
N ILE A 119 49.31 -9.86 32.10
CA ILE A 119 49.43 -11.24 31.66
C ILE A 119 50.82 -11.57 31.11
N GLN A 120 51.49 -10.61 30.47
CA GLN A 120 52.87 -10.77 30.00
C GLN A 120 53.85 -10.98 31.14
N THR A 121 53.58 -10.40 32.32
CA THR A 121 54.38 -10.55 33.54
C THR A 121 53.94 -11.72 34.41
N GLY A 122 52.92 -12.47 34.00
CA GLY A 122 52.39 -13.58 34.79
C GLY A 122 51.62 -13.15 36.05
N SER A 123 51.26 -11.86 36.17
CA SER A 123 50.57 -11.29 37.34
C SER A 123 49.08 -11.55 37.35
N VAL A 124 48.49 -11.99 36.24
CA VAL A 124 47.08 -12.42 36.13
C VAL A 124 47.00 -13.74 35.39
N SER A 125 45.94 -14.51 35.66
CA SER A 125 45.71 -15.78 35.01
C SER A 125 45.10 -15.60 33.60
N GLN A 126 45.33 -16.57 32.72
CA GLN A 126 44.71 -16.59 31.41
C GLN A 126 43.19 -16.55 31.51
N GLN A 127 42.63 -17.25 32.48
CA GLN A 127 41.20 -17.27 32.72
C GLN A 127 40.62 -15.85 33.01
N GLN A 128 41.33 -15.06 33.82
CA GLN A 128 40.92 -13.69 34.12
C GLN A 128 40.98 -12.78 32.89
N TYR A 129 42.01 -12.93 32.07
CA TYR A 129 42.12 -12.21 30.80
C TYR A 129 40.97 -12.56 29.84
N ASP A 130 40.72 -13.87 29.65
CA ASP A 130 39.67 -14.34 28.76
C ASP A 130 38.29 -13.90 29.22
N GLN A 131 38.03 -13.87 30.54
CA GLN A 131 36.80 -13.39 31.11
C GLN A 131 36.59 -11.87 30.86
N MET A 132 37.64 -11.08 30.98
CA MET A 132 37.61 -9.65 30.70
C MET A 132 37.35 -9.40 29.22
N LYS A 133 38.04 -10.12 28.37
CA LYS A 133 37.83 -10.05 26.89
C LYS A 133 36.41 -10.39 26.52
N LEU A 134 35.84 -11.47 27.06
CA LEU A 134 34.44 -11.85 26.82
C LEU A 134 33.47 -10.74 27.25
N SER A 135 33.70 -10.13 28.42
CA SER A 135 32.89 -9.01 28.90
C SER A 135 32.94 -7.79 27.99
N LEU A 136 34.14 -7.45 27.49
CA LEU A 136 34.30 -6.38 26.52
C LEU A 136 33.57 -6.67 25.21
N ASP A 137 33.71 -7.87 24.65
CA ASP A 137 33.08 -8.28 23.40
C ASP A 137 31.57 -8.28 23.51
N GLN A 138 31.01 -8.81 24.60
CA GLN A 138 29.57 -8.78 24.88
C GLN A 138 29.02 -7.34 24.96
N THR A 139 29.77 -6.44 25.63
CA THR A 139 29.38 -5.04 25.75
C THR A 139 29.45 -4.32 24.38
N LYS A 140 30.45 -4.63 23.57
CA LYS A 140 30.55 -4.12 22.19
C LYS A 140 29.38 -4.56 21.30
N GLU A 141 28.96 -5.82 21.38
CA GLU A 141 27.79 -6.29 20.63
C GLU A 141 26.50 -5.63 21.11
N SER A 142 26.33 -5.48 22.43
CA SER A 142 25.21 -4.74 23.00
C SER A 142 25.16 -3.29 22.52
N TYR A 143 26.31 -2.60 22.50
CA TYR A 143 26.41 -1.24 21.97
C TYR A 143 26.03 -1.16 20.49
N LYS A 144 26.52 -2.08 19.68
CA LYS A 144 26.20 -2.15 18.25
C LYS A 144 24.69 -2.34 18.00
N PHE A 145 24.08 -3.24 18.75
CA PHE A 145 22.63 -3.45 18.72
C PHE A 145 21.86 -2.18 19.10
N MET A 146 22.22 -1.54 20.22
CA MET A 146 21.58 -0.28 20.65
C MET A 146 21.75 0.83 19.63
N ARG A 147 22.96 1.01 19.08
CA ARG A 147 23.25 2.04 18.08
C ARG A 147 22.40 1.85 16.81
N THR A 148 22.32 0.64 16.30
CA THR A 148 21.54 0.32 15.09
C THR A 148 20.06 0.62 15.30
N ASN A 149 19.52 0.35 16.50
CA ASN A 149 18.12 0.58 16.80
C ASN A 149 17.81 2.03 17.24
N THR A 150 18.84 2.80 17.63
CA THR A 150 18.69 4.22 17.94
C THR A 150 18.59 5.07 16.68
N TYR A 151 19.31 4.71 15.63
CA TYR A 151 19.24 5.37 14.31
C TYR A 151 18.54 4.48 13.31
N VAL A 152 17.27 4.71 13.15
CA VAL A 152 16.44 3.96 12.21
C VAL A 152 16.67 4.50 10.81
N GLN A 153 17.08 3.63 9.90
CA GLN A 153 17.43 3.98 8.53
C GLN A 153 16.55 3.24 7.52
N ALA A 154 16.40 3.83 6.34
CA ALA A 154 15.67 3.20 5.23
C ALA A 154 16.41 1.95 4.72
N PRO A 155 15.76 0.78 4.67
CA PRO A 155 16.37 -0.46 4.19
C PRO A 155 16.53 -0.49 2.66
N PHE A 156 15.70 0.25 1.95
CA PHE A 156 15.72 0.40 0.49
C PHE A 156 15.25 1.81 0.09
N THR A 157 15.41 2.14 -1.18
CA THR A 157 14.97 3.43 -1.76
C THR A 157 13.49 3.36 -2.07
N GLY A 158 12.73 4.35 -1.61
CA GLY A 158 11.28 4.38 -1.79
C GLY A 158 10.64 5.70 -1.38
N VAL A 159 9.37 5.61 -1.04
CA VAL A 159 8.54 6.72 -0.54
C VAL A 159 7.97 6.31 0.81
N ILE A 160 7.92 7.26 1.74
CA ILE A 160 7.37 7.07 3.08
C ILE A 160 5.84 7.06 3.03
#